data_a4493117160ab7d372943604455ae565
#
_entry.id   a4493117160ab7d372943604455ae565
#
_cell.length_a   1.000
_cell.length_b   1.000
_cell.length_c   1.000
_cell.angle_alpha   90.00
_cell.angle_beta   90.00
_cell.angle_gamma   90.00
#
_symmetry.space_group_name_H-M   'P 1'
#
loop_
_entity.id
_entity.type
_entity.pdbx_description
1 polymer ?
#
loop_
_entity_poly.entity_id
_entity_poly.type
_entity_poly.pdbx_seq_one_letter_code
_entity_poly.pdbx_strand_id
1 'polypeptide(L)'
;MLLTGATGDSLSLRVSGYQFPDAEDPRKRYSWHMVSGEAGSAEGSWDFEWQALTCDESPRVSAWLRAAASQEGPAPLTFLEPNLRFRLAGDDAVGLVLKVDLDLEFLPPWNRHGYTGKPTTLRIAIGSECLRAAADAWDEEREHGAATGRDRE
;
A
#
# COMPACT_ATOMS: atom_id res chain seq x y z
N MET A 1 -8.64 -0.60 -0.12
CA MET A 1 -8.00 -1.81 -0.69
C MET A 1 -7.67 -2.79 0.43
N LEU A 2 -7.97 -4.07 0.26
CA LEU A 2 -7.69 -5.13 1.23
C LEU A 2 -6.90 -6.26 0.56
N LEU A 3 -5.79 -6.65 1.18
CA LEU A 3 -4.95 -7.77 0.78
C LEU A 3 -4.93 -8.78 1.92
N THR A 4 -5.60 -9.91 1.73
CA THR A 4 -5.66 -11.02 2.67
C THR A 4 -5.49 -12.33 1.93
N GLY A 5 -4.93 -13.32 2.60
CA GLY A 5 -4.72 -14.64 2.06
C GLY A 5 -5.09 -15.74 3.04
N ALA A 6 -4.79 -16.98 2.67
CA ALA A 6 -5.02 -18.18 3.49
C ALA A 6 -4.07 -18.25 4.70
N THR A 7 -3.00 -17.48 4.73
CA THR A 7 -2.04 -17.35 5.85
C THR A 7 -2.34 -16.06 6.63
N GLY A 8 -1.95 -16.00 7.89
CA GLY A 8 -2.38 -15.00 8.85
C GLY A 8 -2.00 -13.53 8.62
N ASP A 9 -1.16 -13.22 7.61
CA ASP A 9 -0.77 -11.83 7.32
C ASP A 9 -1.84 -11.13 6.48
N SER A 10 -2.08 -9.86 6.80
CA SER A 10 -3.07 -9.04 6.12
C SER A 10 -2.61 -7.58 6.03
N LEU A 11 -3.11 -6.86 5.03
CA LEU A 11 -2.86 -5.44 4.85
C LEU A 11 -4.11 -4.77 4.26
N SER A 12 -4.58 -3.73 4.91
CA SER A 12 -5.52 -2.78 4.32
C SER A 12 -4.81 -1.46 4.07
N LEU A 13 -5.08 -0.84 2.93
CA LEU A 13 -4.58 0.50 2.57
C LEU A 13 -5.71 1.34 2.01
N ARG A 14 -5.68 2.62 2.30
CA ARG A 14 -6.59 3.63 1.73
C ARG A 14 -5.88 4.96 1.57
N VAL A 15 -6.36 5.76 0.64
CA VAL A 15 -6.00 7.16 0.53
C VAL A 15 -6.87 7.94 1.50
N SER A 16 -6.28 8.51 2.55
CA SER A 16 -7.01 9.27 3.58
C SER A 16 -7.10 10.77 3.27
N GLY A 17 -6.40 11.24 2.24
CA GLY A 17 -6.43 12.64 1.80
C GLY A 17 -5.14 13.07 1.11
N TYR A 18 -4.95 14.38 1.04
CA TYR A 18 -3.72 15.01 0.58
C TYR A 18 -2.90 15.52 1.75
N GLN A 19 -1.58 15.55 1.59
CA GLN A 19 -0.66 16.09 2.60
C GLN A 19 -0.88 17.60 2.83
N PHE A 20 -1.18 18.34 1.76
CA PHE A 20 -1.34 19.80 1.79
C PHE A 20 -2.71 20.23 1.28
N PRO A 21 -3.82 19.83 1.94
CA PRO A 21 -5.17 20.06 1.40
C PRO A 21 -5.52 21.55 1.25
N ASP A 22 -4.96 22.41 2.10
CA ASP A 22 -5.23 23.84 2.13
C ASP A 22 -4.20 24.68 1.36
N ALA A 23 -3.29 24.06 0.62
CA ALA A 23 -2.31 24.78 -0.18
C ALA A 23 -3.00 25.54 -1.32
N GLU A 24 -2.68 26.82 -1.50
CA GLU A 24 -3.21 27.65 -2.58
C GLU A 24 -2.71 27.18 -3.96
N ASP A 25 -1.43 26.79 -4.04
CA ASP A 25 -0.84 26.23 -5.26
C ASP A 25 -1.37 24.82 -5.51
N PRO A 26 -2.10 24.59 -6.63
CA PRO A 26 -2.60 23.26 -6.98
C PRO A 26 -1.50 22.21 -7.11
N ARG A 27 -0.29 22.58 -7.55
CA ARG A 27 0.84 21.66 -7.68
C ARG A 27 1.29 21.14 -6.32
N LYS A 28 1.23 21.97 -5.29
CA LYS A 28 1.54 21.59 -3.92
C LYS A 28 0.36 20.82 -3.30
N ARG A 29 -0.88 21.29 -3.50
CA ARG A 29 -2.10 20.65 -2.97
C ARG A 29 -2.22 19.20 -3.39
N TYR A 30 -1.96 18.91 -4.68
CA TYR A 30 -2.09 17.58 -5.29
C TYR A 30 -0.75 16.87 -5.49
N SER A 31 0.23 17.13 -4.64
CA SER A 31 1.56 16.50 -4.76
C SER A 31 1.64 15.14 -4.09
N TRP A 32 1.07 14.99 -2.90
CA TRP A 32 1.19 13.80 -2.06
C TRP A 32 -0.13 13.31 -1.53
N HIS A 33 -0.33 12.00 -1.60
CA HIS A 33 -1.39 11.32 -0.89
C HIS A 33 -0.96 10.93 0.53
N MET A 34 -1.85 11.18 1.49
CA MET A 34 -1.80 10.53 2.80
C MET A 34 -2.33 9.11 2.62
N VAL A 35 -1.53 8.14 3.02
CA VAL A 35 -1.89 6.72 2.97
C VAL A 35 -2.03 6.22 4.39
N SER A 36 -3.18 5.71 4.72
CA SER A 36 -3.45 5.05 6.00
C SER A 36 -3.74 3.58 5.79
N GLY A 37 -3.48 2.77 6.80
CA GLY A 37 -3.74 1.35 6.72
C GLY A 37 -3.68 0.66 8.07
N GLU A 38 -4.01 -0.62 8.00
CA GLU A 38 -3.88 -1.57 9.10
C GLU A 38 -3.16 -2.81 8.57
N ALA A 39 -2.16 -3.26 9.31
CA ALA A 39 -1.44 -4.49 9.02
C ALA A 39 -1.65 -5.49 10.15
N GLY A 40 -1.70 -6.77 9.80
CA GLY A 40 -1.79 -7.87 10.75
C GLY A 40 -0.79 -8.97 10.44
N SER A 41 -0.14 -9.48 11.48
CA SER A 41 0.78 -10.61 11.43
C SER A 41 0.59 -11.53 12.63
N ALA A 42 1.36 -12.60 12.70
CA ALA A 42 1.36 -13.50 13.88
C ALA A 42 1.77 -12.78 15.19
N GLU A 43 2.50 -11.67 15.11
CA GLU A 43 2.93 -10.88 16.26
C GLU A 43 1.87 -9.91 16.77
N GLY A 44 0.89 -9.56 15.93
CA GLY A 44 -0.19 -8.63 16.26
C GLY A 44 -0.63 -7.78 15.08
N SER A 45 -1.49 -6.81 15.33
CA SER A 45 -1.96 -5.84 14.35
C SER A 45 -1.60 -4.42 14.77
N TRP A 46 -1.45 -3.53 13.78
CA TRP A 46 -1.13 -2.13 14.00
C TRP A 46 -1.66 -1.25 12.89
N ASP A 47 -1.90 0.01 13.23
CA ASP A 47 -2.32 1.07 12.31
C ASP A 47 -1.15 1.97 11.96
N PHE A 48 -1.23 2.59 10.79
CA PHE A 48 -0.25 3.59 10.35
C PHE A 48 -0.89 4.61 9.40
N GLU A 49 -0.29 5.79 9.34
CA GLU A 49 -0.63 6.83 8.37
C GLU A 49 0.60 7.70 8.08
N TRP A 50 0.88 7.96 6.81
CA TRP A 50 1.96 8.84 6.36
C TRP A 50 1.76 9.29 4.91
N GLN A 51 2.46 10.36 4.49
CA GLN A 51 2.56 10.75 3.09
C GLN A 51 3.49 9.78 2.33
N ALA A 52 3.01 8.62 2.00
CA ALA A 52 3.84 7.55 1.47
C ALA A 52 3.94 7.51 -0.06
N LEU A 53 3.00 8.13 -0.76
CA LEU A 53 2.92 8.11 -2.22
C LEU A 53 2.72 9.51 -2.78
N THR A 54 3.47 9.86 -3.81
CA THR A 54 3.07 10.99 -4.65
C THR A 54 1.78 10.66 -5.40
N CYS A 55 1.02 11.68 -5.79
CA CYS A 55 -0.20 11.46 -6.56
C CYS A 55 0.08 10.77 -7.91
N ASP A 56 1.27 10.98 -8.49
CA ASP A 56 1.72 10.32 -9.72
C ASP A 56 2.13 8.86 -9.51
N GLU A 57 2.57 8.50 -8.32
CA GLU A 57 2.94 7.11 -7.97
C GLU A 57 1.71 6.26 -7.63
N SER A 58 0.67 6.85 -7.07
CA SER A 58 -0.52 6.11 -6.61
C SER A 58 -1.16 5.20 -7.68
N PRO A 59 -1.28 5.60 -8.97
CA PRO A 59 -1.80 4.70 -10.01
C PRO A 59 -0.93 3.47 -10.27
N ARG A 60 0.36 3.52 -9.93
CA ARG A 60 1.29 2.40 -10.12
C ARG A 60 0.95 1.20 -9.23
N VAL A 61 0.30 1.43 -8.10
CA VAL A 61 -0.12 0.35 -7.18
C VAL A 61 -1.13 -0.57 -7.87
N SER A 62 -2.23 -0.03 -8.39
CA SER A 62 -3.24 -0.84 -9.08
C SER A 62 -2.72 -1.48 -10.37
N ALA A 63 -1.91 -0.76 -11.14
CA ALA A 63 -1.27 -1.30 -12.34
C ALA A 63 -0.37 -2.50 -12.01
N TRP A 64 0.43 -2.40 -10.95
CA TRP A 64 1.30 -3.49 -10.50
C TRP A 64 0.51 -4.71 -10.00
N LEU A 65 -0.56 -4.48 -9.23
CA LEU A 65 -1.43 -5.56 -8.75
C LEU A 65 -2.10 -6.31 -9.91
N ARG A 66 -2.53 -5.61 -10.96
CA ARG A 66 -3.09 -6.23 -12.16
C ARG A 66 -2.04 -7.02 -12.94
N ALA A 67 -0.82 -6.51 -13.08
CA ALA A 67 0.27 -7.24 -13.70
C ALA A 67 0.61 -8.52 -12.92
N ALA A 68 0.67 -8.43 -11.60
CA ALA A 68 0.86 -9.59 -10.72
C ALA A 68 -0.25 -10.63 -10.89
N ALA A 69 -1.51 -10.17 -10.97
CA ALA A 69 -2.68 -11.04 -11.18
C ALA A 69 -2.66 -11.74 -12.54
N SER A 70 -2.07 -11.12 -13.55
CA SER A 70 -1.93 -11.66 -14.91
C SER A 70 -0.71 -12.54 -15.08
N GLN A 71 0.02 -12.86 -14.03
CA GLN A 71 1.24 -13.69 -14.01
C GLN A 71 2.38 -13.15 -14.89
N GLU A 72 2.39 -11.83 -15.11
CA GLU A 72 3.45 -11.17 -15.88
C GLU A 72 4.78 -11.10 -15.13
N GLY A 73 4.80 -11.46 -13.84
CA GLY A 73 5.98 -11.41 -13.00
C GLY A 73 6.59 -10.02 -12.91
N PRO A 74 5.83 -8.98 -12.51
CA PRO A 74 6.33 -7.64 -12.49
C PRO A 74 7.53 -7.49 -11.54
N ALA A 75 8.45 -6.59 -11.88
CA ALA A 75 9.55 -6.22 -11.00
C ALA A 75 9.03 -5.63 -9.67
N PRO A 76 9.84 -5.63 -8.61
CA PRO A 76 9.44 -4.99 -7.36
C PRO A 76 8.97 -3.56 -7.58
N LEU A 77 7.87 -3.18 -6.93
CA LEU A 77 7.33 -1.82 -6.96
C LEU A 77 7.88 -1.05 -5.76
N THR A 78 8.63 -0.01 -6.06
CA THR A 78 9.20 0.92 -5.09
C THR A 78 8.71 2.33 -5.35
N PHE A 79 8.80 3.18 -4.34
CA PHE A 79 8.34 4.55 -4.35
C PHE A 79 9.42 5.50 -3.87
N LEU A 80 9.19 6.79 -4.03
CA LEU A 80 10.12 7.82 -3.57
C LEU A 80 10.33 7.74 -2.05
N GLU A 81 9.24 7.59 -1.29
CA GLU A 81 9.31 7.29 0.14
C GLU A 81 9.39 5.77 0.36
N PRO A 82 10.31 5.28 1.22
CA PRO A 82 10.55 3.85 1.39
C PRO A 82 9.56 3.15 2.35
N ASN A 83 8.49 3.81 2.74
CA ASN A 83 7.51 3.26 3.69
C ASN A 83 6.85 1.97 3.20
N LEU A 84 6.74 1.80 1.87
CA LEU A 84 5.98 0.74 1.24
C LEU A 84 6.75 0.17 0.03
N ARG A 85 6.76 -1.16 -0.09
CA ARG A 85 7.32 -1.86 -1.24
C ARG A 85 6.55 -3.14 -1.50
N PHE A 86 6.21 -3.41 -2.76
CA PHE A 86 5.57 -4.66 -3.18
C PHE A 86 6.54 -5.53 -3.96
N ARG A 87 6.53 -6.82 -3.66
CA ARG A 87 7.31 -7.85 -4.39
C ARG A 87 6.47 -9.11 -4.55
N LEU A 88 6.73 -9.87 -5.61
CA LEU A 88 6.22 -11.22 -5.74
C LEU A 88 7.30 -12.23 -5.33
N ALA A 89 6.87 -13.25 -4.60
CA ALA A 89 7.65 -14.46 -4.38
C ALA A 89 6.90 -15.63 -5.02
N GLY A 90 7.60 -16.43 -5.79
CA GLY A 90 7.08 -17.72 -6.27
C GLY A 90 7.15 -18.74 -5.14
N ASP A 91 6.04 -19.42 -4.90
CA ASP A 91 6.00 -20.63 -4.10
C ASP A 91 5.09 -21.62 -4.83
N ASP A 92 5.69 -22.65 -5.40
CA ASP A 92 4.97 -23.65 -6.20
C ASP A 92 3.94 -24.44 -5.38
N ALA A 93 4.06 -24.44 -4.04
CA ALA A 93 3.16 -25.15 -3.16
C ALA A 93 1.87 -24.36 -2.85
N VAL A 94 1.92 -23.02 -2.83
CA VAL A 94 0.80 -22.15 -2.43
C VAL A 94 0.37 -21.15 -3.50
N GLY A 95 1.03 -21.13 -4.68
CA GLY A 95 0.75 -20.21 -5.77
C GLY A 95 1.41 -18.85 -5.60
N LEU A 96 0.68 -17.75 -5.82
CA LEU A 96 1.21 -16.40 -5.70
C LEU A 96 1.37 -16.00 -4.24
N VAL A 97 2.57 -15.57 -3.88
CA VAL A 97 2.86 -14.96 -2.58
C VAL A 97 3.26 -13.51 -2.81
N LEU A 98 2.43 -12.61 -2.31
CA LEU A 98 2.74 -11.18 -2.24
C LEU A 98 3.56 -10.91 -0.98
N LYS A 99 4.71 -10.28 -1.16
CA LYS A 99 5.50 -9.72 -0.07
C LYS A 99 5.32 -8.21 -0.04
N VAL A 100 4.93 -7.69 1.10
CA VAL A 100 4.81 -6.24 1.32
C VAL A 100 5.77 -5.85 2.43
N ASP A 101 6.74 -5.03 2.09
CA ASP A 101 7.65 -4.45 3.06
C ASP A 101 7.06 -3.15 3.59
N LEU A 102 6.93 -3.04 4.90
CA LEU A 102 6.51 -1.85 5.63
C LEU A 102 7.71 -1.32 6.42
N ASP A 103 8.02 -0.04 6.25
CA ASP A 103 9.21 0.59 6.83
C ASP A 103 8.90 1.98 7.41
N LEU A 104 9.81 2.53 8.18
CA LEU A 104 9.71 3.84 8.82
C LEU A 104 8.39 3.99 9.61
N GLU A 105 7.56 4.96 9.25
CA GLU A 105 6.30 5.25 9.93
C GLU A 105 5.26 4.11 9.78
N PHE A 106 5.48 3.18 8.86
CA PHE A 106 4.63 2.00 8.67
C PHE A 106 5.06 0.79 9.49
N LEU A 107 6.17 0.89 10.23
CA LEU A 107 6.62 -0.18 11.12
C LEU A 107 5.64 -0.40 12.27
N PRO A 108 5.48 -1.67 12.73
CA PRO A 108 4.74 -1.94 13.94
C PRO A 108 5.39 -1.27 15.15
N PRO A 109 4.61 -0.84 16.16
CA PRO A 109 5.14 -0.13 17.33
C PRO A 109 6.25 -0.86 18.05
N TRP A 110 6.20 -2.20 18.10
CA TRP A 110 7.23 -3.04 18.76
C TRP A 110 8.56 -3.12 17.99
N ASN A 111 8.60 -2.71 16.70
CA ASN A 111 9.82 -2.66 15.89
C ASN A 111 10.39 -1.24 15.74
N ARG A 112 9.72 -0.22 16.25
CA ARG A 112 10.18 1.18 16.14
C ARG A 112 11.32 1.49 17.11
N HIS A 113 11.34 0.82 18.27
CA HIS A 113 12.40 0.95 19.24
C HIS A 113 13.57 0.04 18.86
N GLY A 114 14.74 0.64 18.62
CA GLY A 114 15.93 -0.10 18.17
C GLY A 114 15.91 -0.41 16.68
N TYR A 115 15.40 0.51 15.87
CA TYR A 115 15.36 0.39 14.41
C TYR A 115 16.71 -0.06 13.84
N THR A 116 16.72 -1.20 13.16
CA THR A 116 17.92 -1.83 12.59
C THR A 116 18.11 -1.55 11.10
N GLY A 117 17.30 -0.67 10.50
CA GLY A 117 17.27 -0.43 9.06
C GLY A 117 16.59 -1.53 8.25
N LYS A 118 15.79 -2.38 8.90
CA LYS A 118 15.08 -3.48 8.25
C LYS A 118 13.58 -3.24 8.25
N PRO A 119 12.89 -3.42 7.10
CA PRO A 119 11.44 -3.37 7.03
C PRO A 119 10.81 -4.58 7.74
N THR A 120 9.54 -4.45 8.10
CA THR A 120 8.68 -5.58 8.45
C THR A 120 8.04 -6.10 7.19
N THR A 121 8.23 -7.36 6.87
CA THR A 121 7.70 -7.97 5.64
C THR A 121 6.47 -8.81 5.96
N LEU A 122 5.34 -8.46 5.35
CA LEU A 122 4.13 -9.29 5.32
C LEU A 122 4.24 -10.29 4.18
N ARG A 123 3.79 -11.52 4.42
CA ARG A 123 3.66 -12.56 3.40
C ARG A 123 2.21 -12.93 3.26
N ILE A 124 1.66 -12.70 2.08
CA ILE A 124 0.24 -12.90 1.81
C ILE A 124 0.10 -13.84 0.61
N ALA A 125 -0.36 -15.07 0.87
CA ALA A 125 -0.74 -15.99 -0.19
C ALA A 125 -2.09 -15.55 -0.77
N ILE A 126 -2.10 -15.01 -1.97
CA ILE A 126 -3.26 -14.32 -2.54
C ILE A 126 -3.54 -14.78 -3.97
N GLY A 127 -4.80 -15.00 -4.29
CA GLY A 127 -5.23 -15.38 -5.63
C GLY A 127 -5.33 -14.18 -6.58
N SER A 128 -5.29 -14.45 -7.89
CA SER A 128 -5.36 -13.43 -8.94
C SER A 128 -6.64 -12.60 -8.88
N GLU A 129 -7.78 -13.19 -8.54
CA GLU A 129 -9.05 -12.46 -8.40
C GLU A 129 -9.03 -11.46 -7.25
N CYS A 130 -8.43 -11.84 -6.11
CA CYS A 130 -8.26 -10.94 -4.97
C CYS A 130 -7.30 -9.78 -5.29
N LEU A 131 -6.25 -10.03 -6.06
CA LEU A 131 -5.34 -8.99 -6.54
C LEU A 131 -6.06 -7.98 -7.46
N ARG A 132 -6.90 -8.46 -8.38
CA ARG A 132 -7.71 -7.59 -9.26
C ARG A 132 -8.72 -6.77 -8.46
N ALA A 133 -9.42 -7.41 -7.53
CA ALA A 133 -10.37 -6.71 -6.65
C ALA A 133 -9.68 -5.64 -5.78
N ALA A 134 -8.49 -5.93 -5.29
CA ALA A 134 -7.67 -4.96 -4.55
C ALA A 134 -7.24 -3.79 -5.44
N ALA A 135 -6.87 -4.05 -6.69
CA ALA A 135 -6.52 -3.00 -7.65
C ALA A 135 -7.71 -2.07 -7.95
N ASP A 136 -8.89 -2.64 -8.17
CA ASP A 136 -10.10 -1.87 -8.43
C ASP A 136 -10.49 -1.02 -7.20
N ALA A 137 -10.43 -1.60 -6.01
CA ALA A 137 -10.68 -0.88 -4.76
C ALA A 137 -9.68 0.26 -4.53
N TRP A 138 -8.40 0.08 -4.92
CA TRP A 138 -7.40 1.14 -4.83
C TRP A 138 -7.69 2.30 -5.79
N ASP A 139 -8.13 2.00 -7.02
CA ASP A 139 -8.51 3.04 -7.98
C ASP A 139 -9.71 3.84 -7.47
N GLU A 140 -10.73 3.19 -6.90
CA GLU A 140 -11.87 3.86 -6.27
C GLU A 140 -11.44 4.75 -5.09
N GLU A 141 -10.54 4.28 -4.23
CA GLU A 141 -9.99 5.05 -3.10
C GLU A 141 -9.29 6.33 -3.58
N ARG A 142 -8.50 6.25 -4.64
CA ARG A 142 -7.79 7.40 -5.21
C ARG A 142 -8.77 8.46 -5.77
N GLU A 143 -9.82 8.01 -6.42
CA GLU A 143 -10.84 8.88 -7.01
C GLU A 143 -11.65 9.59 -5.92
N HIS A 144 -12.05 8.88 -4.86
CA HIS A 144 -12.77 9.45 -3.73
C HIS A 144 -11.89 10.38 -2.89
N GLY A 145 -10.63 10.04 -2.66
CA GLY A 145 -9.66 10.92 -2.01
C GLY A 145 -9.46 12.23 -2.79
N ALA A 146 -9.55 12.18 -4.12
CA ALA A 146 -9.53 13.35 -4.99
C ALA A 146 -10.83 14.18 -4.92
N ALA A 147 -11.99 13.55 -4.68
CA ALA A 147 -13.28 14.22 -4.60
C ALA A 147 -13.46 14.96 -3.26
N THR A 148 -13.08 14.35 -2.15
CA THR A 148 -13.20 14.98 -0.81
C THR A 148 -12.35 16.23 -0.64
N GLY A 149 -11.33 16.42 -1.49
CA GLY A 149 -10.56 17.67 -1.56
C GLY A 149 -11.23 18.81 -2.35
N ARG A 150 -12.30 18.51 -3.14
CA ARG A 150 -13.03 19.52 -3.93
C ARG A 150 -14.27 20.07 -3.23
N ASP A 151 -14.87 19.30 -2.31
CA ASP A 151 -16.14 19.66 -1.66
C ASP A 151 -15.97 20.51 -0.38
N ARG A 152 -14.77 21.02 -0.12
CA ARG A 152 -14.48 21.93 1.00
C ARG A 152 -14.20 23.36 0.56
N GLU A 153 -14.67 23.75 -0.63
CA GLU A 153 -14.71 25.16 -1.07
C GLU A 153 -16.09 25.78 -0.79
#